data_cbbd3455acf516a4a851ac73e4ff6cd6
#
_entry.id   cbbd3455acf516a4a851ac73e4ff6cd6
#
_cell.length_a   1.000
_cell.length_b   1.000
_cell.length_c   1.000
_cell.angle_alpha   90.00
_cell.angle_beta   90.00
_cell.angle_gamma   90.00
#
_symmetry.space_group_name_H-M   'P 1'
#
loop_
_entity.id
_entity.type
_entity.pdbx_description
1 polymer ?
#
loop_
_entity_poly.entity_id
_entity_poly.type
_entity_poly.pdbx_seq_one_letter_code
_entity_poly.pdbx_strand_id
1 'polypeptide(L)'
;MTISGFQTFLVVSLSALIGLSACSHTPEGVLTEKQMRDVMIDLYTAEAMIYDEPQRYETFEQRRALFNDVFAKHHLTEAQYDSSLMWYGRNLDLYMGVCDMALEEVDRRLKSAGSEVSSDVTVRRSSSSATPDLWSGKRYYAFSPRSLTDRVVFETSPGGGAHATAAEYVLEMQIWGLQPAANERIVVSLRADVENDSTLILRDTITADGPHRVALINPPGNYVRRIYGYLRVIAPSSKVYVDSLRLTPGESVSVDQLEPPLPPLE
;
A
#
# COMPACT_ATOMS: atom_id res chain seq x y z
N MET A 1 -17.91 -44.07 56.77
CA MET A 1 -17.03 -42.92 56.88
C MET A 1 -16.13 -42.86 55.65
N THR A 2 -16.69 -42.58 54.47
CA THR A 2 -15.97 -42.58 53.14
C THR A 2 -16.60 -41.59 52.16
N ILE A 3 -16.92 -40.36 52.61
CA ILE A 3 -17.48 -39.32 51.73
C ILE A 3 -16.45 -38.21 51.43
N SER A 4 -15.31 -38.20 52.11
CA SER A 4 -14.30 -37.15 52.02
C SER A 4 -13.44 -37.19 50.74
N GLY A 5 -13.22 -38.38 50.15
CA GLY A 5 -12.32 -38.52 49.01
C GLY A 5 -12.93 -38.08 47.66
N PHE A 6 -14.24 -38.21 47.52
CA PHE A 6 -14.92 -37.87 46.27
C PHE A 6 -15.13 -36.36 46.11
N GLN A 7 -15.37 -35.64 47.20
CA GLN A 7 -15.49 -34.17 47.18
C GLN A 7 -14.15 -33.46 46.93
N THR A 8 -13.05 -33.99 47.48
CA THR A 8 -11.71 -33.45 47.18
C THR A 8 -11.28 -33.67 45.76
N PHE A 9 -11.67 -34.81 45.15
CA PHE A 9 -11.36 -35.09 43.73
C PHE A 9 -12.16 -34.17 42.79
N LEU A 10 -13.39 -33.84 43.12
CA LEU A 10 -14.27 -32.97 42.31
C LEU A 10 -13.85 -31.50 42.39
N VAL A 11 -13.35 -31.02 43.51
CA VAL A 11 -12.82 -29.66 43.69
C VAL A 11 -11.49 -29.49 42.98
N VAL A 12 -10.60 -30.47 43.03
CA VAL A 12 -9.31 -30.44 42.29
C VAL A 12 -9.51 -30.52 40.79
N SER A 13 -10.51 -31.29 40.31
CA SER A 13 -10.85 -31.34 38.86
C SER A 13 -11.48 -30.05 38.37
N LEU A 14 -12.27 -29.33 39.17
CA LEU A 14 -12.89 -28.07 38.80
C LEU A 14 -11.88 -26.89 38.78
N SER A 15 -10.88 -26.93 39.68
CA SER A 15 -9.80 -25.92 39.67
C SER A 15 -8.82 -26.08 38.52
N ALA A 16 -8.66 -27.28 37.96
CA ALA A 16 -7.83 -27.53 36.80
C ALA A 16 -8.46 -27.00 35.47
N LEU A 17 -9.79 -26.81 35.41
CA LEU A 17 -10.46 -26.29 34.25
C LEU A 17 -10.41 -24.73 34.14
N ILE A 18 -10.08 -24.02 35.19
CA ILE A 18 -10.01 -22.56 35.23
C ILE A 18 -8.63 -22.04 34.77
N GLY A 19 -7.62 -22.91 34.70
CA GLY A 19 -6.24 -22.56 34.35
C GLY A 19 -5.91 -22.46 32.84
N LEU A 20 -6.86 -22.75 31.95
CA LEU A 20 -6.63 -22.77 30.48
C LEU A 20 -7.20 -21.52 29.76
N SER A 21 -7.50 -20.45 30.49
CA SER A 21 -7.62 -19.14 29.82
C SER A 21 -6.22 -18.71 29.39
N ALA A 22 -5.75 -19.23 28.26
CA ALA A 22 -4.56 -18.71 27.61
C ALA A 22 -4.73 -17.19 27.50
N CYS A 23 -3.96 -16.45 28.25
CA CYS A 23 -3.90 -15.00 28.18
C CYS A 23 -3.58 -14.63 26.72
N SER A 24 -4.59 -14.28 25.94
CA SER A 24 -4.33 -13.54 24.73
C SER A 24 -3.72 -12.21 25.17
N HIS A 25 -2.49 -11.93 24.74
CA HIS A 25 -1.78 -10.70 25.07
C HIS A 25 -2.44 -9.45 24.46
N THR A 26 -3.51 -9.62 23.70
CA THR A 26 -4.21 -8.53 23.01
C THR A 26 -5.34 -7.98 23.90
N PRO A 27 -5.44 -6.65 24.05
CA PRO A 27 -6.52 -5.98 24.77
C PRO A 27 -7.89 -6.26 24.15
N GLU A 28 -8.95 -6.06 24.95
CA GLU A 28 -10.32 -6.14 24.45
C GLU A 28 -10.54 -5.16 23.28
N GLY A 29 -11.16 -5.64 22.21
CA GLY A 29 -11.39 -4.85 20.99
C GLY A 29 -10.24 -4.84 19.98
N VAL A 30 -9.09 -5.41 20.33
CA VAL A 30 -7.96 -5.64 19.41
C VAL A 30 -8.04 -7.06 18.86
N LEU A 31 -7.82 -7.23 17.58
CA LEU A 31 -7.75 -8.53 16.94
C LEU A 31 -6.64 -9.39 17.56
N THR A 32 -6.93 -10.65 17.82
CA THR A 32 -5.89 -11.62 18.21
C THR A 32 -4.90 -11.81 17.06
N GLU A 33 -3.69 -12.29 17.36
CA GLU A 33 -2.65 -12.57 16.35
C GLU A 33 -3.16 -13.41 15.19
N LYS A 34 -3.95 -14.46 15.51
CA LYS A 34 -4.57 -15.31 14.50
C LYS A 34 -5.57 -14.56 13.62
N GLN A 35 -6.46 -13.76 14.23
CA GLN A 35 -7.43 -12.95 13.48
C GLN A 35 -6.72 -11.92 12.62
N MET A 36 -5.72 -11.23 13.17
CA MET A 36 -4.94 -10.23 12.44
C MET A 36 -4.21 -10.86 11.24
N ARG A 37 -3.59 -12.04 11.42
CA ARG A 37 -2.99 -12.82 10.34
C ARG A 37 -3.99 -13.13 9.23
N ASP A 38 -5.16 -13.66 9.58
CA ASP A 38 -6.15 -14.12 8.61
C ASP A 38 -6.72 -12.94 7.81
N VAL A 39 -7.01 -11.82 8.47
CA VAL A 39 -7.45 -10.58 7.81
C VAL A 39 -6.36 -10.01 6.91
N MET A 40 -5.11 -9.98 7.35
CA MET A 40 -3.99 -9.50 6.56
C MET A 40 -3.82 -10.31 5.27
N ILE A 41 -3.87 -11.64 5.35
CA ILE A 41 -3.76 -12.51 4.16
C ILE A 41 -4.86 -12.18 3.15
N ASP A 42 -6.10 -12.05 3.61
CA ASP A 42 -7.22 -11.78 2.72
C ASP A 42 -7.17 -10.35 2.14
N LEU A 43 -6.71 -9.35 2.89
CA LEU A 43 -6.50 -7.98 2.39
C LEU A 43 -5.39 -7.94 1.32
N TYR A 44 -4.26 -8.61 1.55
CA TYR A 44 -3.20 -8.72 0.53
C TYR A 44 -3.65 -9.51 -0.70
N THR A 45 -4.51 -10.51 -0.50
CA THR A 45 -5.13 -11.24 -1.62
C THR A 45 -6.04 -10.32 -2.43
N ALA A 46 -6.85 -9.50 -1.78
CA ALA A 46 -7.69 -8.49 -2.43
C ALA A 46 -6.84 -7.46 -3.19
N GLU A 47 -5.73 -6.97 -2.61
CA GLU A 47 -4.78 -6.10 -3.30
C GLU A 47 -4.20 -6.77 -4.55
N ALA A 48 -3.82 -8.05 -4.45
CA ALA A 48 -3.30 -8.81 -5.58
C ALA A 48 -4.34 -8.99 -6.69
N MET A 49 -5.62 -9.23 -6.34
CA MET A 49 -6.71 -9.31 -7.31
C MET A 49 -6.92 -7.98 -8.06
N ILE A 50 -6.86 -6.85 -7.36
CA ILE A 50 -6.94 -5.52 -7.98
C ILE A 50 -5.80 -5.32 -8.98
N TYR A 51 -4.60 -5.81 -8.63
CA TYR A 51 -3.42 -5.71 -9.49
C TYR A 51 -3.51 -6.62 -10.72
N ASP A 52 -4.02 -7.84 -10.55
CA ASP A 52 -4.09 -8.86 -11.62
C ASP A 52 -5.26 -8.59 -12.58
N GLU A 53 -6.38 -8.08 -12.09
CA GLU A 53 -7.59 -7.79 -12.85
C GLU A 53 -7.96 -6.28 -12.84
N PRO A 54 -7.10 -5.37 -13.35
CA PRO A 54 -7.31 -3.92 -13.23
C PRO A 54 -8.58 -3.43 -13.93
N GLN A 55 -9.03 -4.13 -14.98
CA GLN A 55 -10.28 -3.80 -15.70
C GLN A 55 -11.53 -4.12 -14.89
N ARG A 56 -11.46 -5.12 -14.02
CA ARG A 56 -12.57 -5.52 -13.15
C ARG A 56 -12.73 -4.59 -11.94
N TYR A 57 -11.62 -4.01 -11.48
CA TYR A 57 -11.56 -3.13 -10.33
C TYR A 57 -11.11 -1.72 -10.74
N GLU A 58 -11.71 -1.21 -11.81
CA GLU A 58 -11.33 0.07 -12.40
C GLU A 58 -11.70 1.26 -11.52
N THR A 59 -12.89 1.22 -10.88
CA THR A 59 -13.38 2.33 -10.06
C THR A 59 -12.96 2.19 -8.60
N PHE A 60 -12.90 3.32 -7.92
CA PHE A 60 -12.65 3.37 -6.48
C PHE A 60 -13.70 2.58 -5.70
N GLU A 61 -14.98 2.69 -6.08
CA GLU A 61 -16.09 2.00 -5.44
C GLU A 61 -15.95 0.48 -5.52
N GLN A 62 -15.53 -0.04 -6.68
CA GLN A 62 -15.29 -1.48 -6.87
C GLN A 62 -14.16 -1.97 -5.97
N ARG A 63 -13.04 -1.24 -5.90
CA ARG A 63 -11.91 -1.57 -5.02
C ARG A 63 -12.31 -1.50 -3.55
N ARG A 64 -13.02 -0.46 -3.17
CA ARG A 64 -13.51 -0.30 -1.79
C ARG A 64 -14.51 -1.40 -1.41
N ALA A 65 -15.40 -1.79 -2.31
CA ALA A 65 -16.33 -2.89 -2.09
C ALA A 65 -15.58 -4.20 -1.79
N LEU A 66 -14.51 -4.50 -2.55
CA LEU A 66 -13.70 -5.70 -2.33
C LEU A 66 -13.05 -5.71 -0.92
N PHE A 67 -12.53 -4.58 -0.45
CA PHE A 67 -12.00 -4.50 0.93
C PHE A 67 -13.12 -4.62 1.99
N ASN A 68 -14.27 -4.03 1.75
CA ASN A 68 -15.43 -4.16 2.64
C ASN A 68 -15.90 -5.62 2.74
N ASP A 69 -15.86 -6.37 1.63
CA ASP A 69 -16.19 -7.80 1.62
C ASP A 69 -15.20 -8.61 2.48
N VAL A 70 -13.91 -8.25 2.48
CA VAL A 70 -12.93 -8.86 3.38
C VAL A 70 -13.29 -8.59 4.84
N PHE A 71 -13.59 -7.36 5.21
CA PHE A 71 -14.00 -7.04 6.59
C PHE A 71 -15.28 -7.76 6.98
N ALA A 72 -16.27 -7.81 6.10
CA ALA A 72 -17.54 -8.53 6.33
C ALA A 72 -17.30 -10.04 6.54
N LYS A 73 -16.43 -10.67 5.73
CA LYS A 73 -16.02 -12.07 5.87
C LYS A 73 -15.47 -12.39 7.25
N HIS A 74 -14.71 -11.47 7.83
CA HIS A 74 -14.11 -11.62 9.16
C HIS A 74 -14.98 -11.07 10.29
N HIS A 75 -16.21 -10.65 10.00
CA HIS A 75 -17.12 -10.02 10.96
C HIS A 75 -16.53 -8.80 11.67
N LEU A 76 -15.79 -8.00 10.94
CA LEU A 76 -15.09 -6.82 11.42
C LEU A 76 -15.61 -5.55 10.76
N THR A 77 -15.40 -4.45 11.45
CA THR A 77 -15.46 -3.12 10.83
C THR A 77 -14.05 -2.65 10.46
N GLU A 78 -13.95 -1.79 9.45
CA GLU A 78 -12.71 -1.14 9.09
C GLU A 78 -12.07 -0.42 10.31
N ALA A 79 -12.89 0.21 11.16
CA ALA A 79 -12.42 0.90 12.38
C ALA A 79 -11.79 -0.05 13.41
N GLN A 80 -12.30 -1.29 13.54
CA GLN A 80 -11.71 -2.30 14.42
C GLN A 80 -10.37 -2.78 13.88
N TYR A 81 -10.26 -2.99 12.56
CA TYR A 81 -8.99 -3.32 11.92
C TYR A 81 -7.96 -2.22 12.11
N ASP A 82 -8.32 -0.95 11.85
CA ASP A 82 -7.44 0.20 12.05
C ASP A 82 -6.94 0.33 13.50
N SER A 83 -7.85 0.13 14.45
CA SER A 83 -7.49 0.18 15.88
C SER A 83 -6.52 -0.94 16.24
N SER A 84 -6.72 -2.13 15.70
CA SER A 84 -5.83 -3.27 15.88
C SER A 84 -4.48 -3.03 15.23
N LEU A 85 -4.46 -2.56 14.00
CA LEU A 85 -3.22 -2.23 13.30
C LEU A 85 -2.40 -1.17 14.04
N MET A 86 -3.06 -0.16 14.61
CA MET A 86 -2.41 0.86 15.44
C MET A 86 -1.80 0.26 16.72
N TRP A 87 -2.50 -0.67 17.36
CA TRP A 87 -1.98 -1.36 18.56
C TRP A 87 -0.77 -2.23 18.20
N TYR A 88 -0.86 -3.04 17.15
CA TYR A 88 0.25 -3.86 16.65
C TYR A 88 1.46 -3.01 16.23
N GLY A 89 1.24 -1.84 15.64
CA GLY A 89 2.31 -0.91 15.29
C GLY A 89 3.07 -0.35 16.49
N ARG A 90 2.49 -0.40 17.70
CA ARG A 90 3.17 -0.07 18.97
C ARG A 90 3.81 -1.30 19.62
N ASN A 91 3.48 -2.50 19.15
CA ASN A 91 3.97 -3.79 19.63
C ASN A 91 4.61 -4.56 18.47
N LEU A 92 5.72 -4.01 17.95
CA LEU A 92 6.35 -4.47 16.71
C LEU A 92 6.76 -5.95 16.75
N ASP A 93 7.23 -6.45 17.89
CA ASP A 93 7.61 -7.86 18.02
C ASP A 93 6.42 -8.79 17.76
N LEU A 94 5.23 -8.44 18.29
CA LEU A 94 4.00 -9.18 18.05
C LEU A 94 3.55 -9.03 16.59
N TYR A 95 3.69 -7.83 16.02
CA TYR A 95 3.35 -7.60 14.61
C TYR A 95 4.23 -8.40 13.66
N MET A 96 5.53 -8.48 13.94
CA MET A 96 6.46 -9.32 13.17
C MET A 96 6.06 -10.80 13.26
N GLY A 97 5.70 -11.28 14.45
CA GLY A 97 5.17 -12.65 14.62
C GLY A 97 3.90 -12.91 13.80
N VAL A 98 2.98 -11.93 13.72
CA VAL A 98 1.80 -12.02 12.83
C VAL A 98 2.20 -12.09 11.36
N CYS A 99 3.18 -11.30 10.93
CA CYS A 99 3.70 -11.33 9.56
C CYS A 99 4.32 -12.70 9.21
N ASP A 100 5.13 -13.26 10.12
CA ASP A 100 5.75 -14.57 9.93
C ASP A 100 4.69 -15.67 9.81
N MET A 101 3.68 -15.68 10.69
CA MET A 101 2.55 -16.59 10.60
C MET A 101 1.75 -16.42 9.29
N ALA A 102 1.64 -15.19 8.77
CA ALA A 102 0.97 -14.95 7.51
C ALA A 102 1.75 -15.54 6.33
N LEU A 103 3.06 -15.36 6.31
CA LEU A 103 3.95 -15.95 5.28
C LEU A 103 3.89 -17.49 5.30
N GLU A 104 3.99 -18.10 6.48
CA GLU A 104 3.89 -19.55 6.63
C GLU A 104 2.55 -20.10 6.12
N GLU A 105 1.44 -19.43 6.43
CA GLU A 105 0.11 -19.84 5.99
C GLU A 105 -0.05 -19.70 4.46
N VAL A 106 0.46 -18.63 3.86
CA VAL A 106 0.46 -18.44 2.39
C VAL A 106 1.29 -19.53 1.73
N ASP A 107 2.49 -19.82 2.23
CA ASP A 107 3.34 -20.89 1.72
C ASP A 107 2.66 -22.25 1.80
N ARG A 108 1.96 -22.51 2.92
CA ARG A 108 1.19 -23.75 3.10
C ARG A 108 0.06 -23.86 2.07
N ARG A 109 -0.68 -22.77 1.81
CA ARG A 109 -1.75 -22.73 0.81
C ARG A 109 -1.21 -22.96 -0.61
N LEU A 110 -0.09 -22.33 -0.95
CA LEU A 110 0.58 -22.52 -2.25
C LEU A 110 1.01 -23.97 -2.47
N LYS A 111 1.64 -24.59 -1.47
CA LYS A 111 2.04 -26.01 -1.54
C LYS A 111 0.84 -26.93 -1.67
N SER A 112 -0.26 -26.67 -0.96
CA SER A 112 -1.49 -27.48 -1.04
C SER A 112 -2.23 -27.32 -2.37
N ALA A 113 -2.07 -26.19 -3.04
CA ALA A 113 -2.64 -25.94 -4.36
C ALA A 113 -1.86 -26.60 -5.51
N GLY A 114 -0.77 -27.33 -5.23
CA GLY A 114 0.03 -28.05 -6.23
C GLY A 114 0.89 -27.14 -7.11
N SER A 115 1.00 -25.88 -6.74
CA SER A 115 1.93 -24.94 -7.39
C SER A 115 3.33 -25.24 -6.88
N GLU A 116 4.13 -25.96 -7.66
CA GLU A 116 5.58 -25.86 -7.52
C GLU A 116 5.93 -24.39 -7.84
N VAL A 117 6.22 -23.63 -6.81
CA VAL A 117 6.77 -22.28 -6.97
C VAL A 117 8.16 -22.47 -7.53
N SER A 118 8.26 -22.46 -8.85
CA SER A 118 9.51 -22.20 -9.53
C SER A 118 10.00 -20.85 -9.03
N SER A 119 11.22 -20.79 -8.49
CA SER A 119 11.86 -19.61 -7.91
C SER A 119 12.10 -18.47 -8.92
N ASP A 120 11.48 -18.55 -10.07
CA ASP A 120 11.45 -17.56 -11.13
C ASP A 120 10.06 -16.90 -11.14
N VAL A 121 9.77 -16.09 -10.11
CA VAL A 121 8.75 -15.06 -10.24
C VAL A 121 9.31 -13.96 -11.13
N THR A 122 9.46 -14.31 -12.40
CA THR A 122 9.45 -13.31 -13.46
C THR A 122 8.06 -12.72 -13.43
N VAL A 123 7.91 -11.57 -12.79
CA VAL A 123 6.75 -10.70 -12.96
C VAL A 123 6.46 -10.68 -14.47
N ARG A 124 5.39 -11.34 -14.92
CA ARG A 124 4.92 -11.24 -16.31
C ARG A 124 4.53 -9.77 -16.51
N ARG A 125 5.52 -8.98 -16.90
CA ARG A 125 5.25 -7.68 -17.53
C ARG A 125 4.49 -8.02 -18.80
N SER A 126 3.21 -7.66 -18.82
CA SER A 126 2.43 -7.65 -20.05
C SER A 126 3.23 -6.85 -21.05
N SER A 127 3.74 -7.51 -22.09
CA SER A 127 4.44 -6.88 -23.21
C SER A 127 3.41 -6.26 -24.15
N SER A 128 2.70 -5.24 -23.69
CA SER A 128 2.18 -4.21 -24.56
C SER A 128 3.20 -3.08 -24.59
N SER A 129 3.33 -2.38 -25.69
CA SER A 129 4.23 -1.24 -25.92
C SER A 129 3.96 -0.04 -24.98
N ALA A 130 3.63 -0.30 -23.74
CA ALA A 130 3.37 0.70 -22.73
C ALA A 130 4.69 1.11 -22.08
N THR A 131 4.88 2.39 -21.91
CA THR A 131 5.93 3.00 -21.11
C THR A 131 6.11 2.22 -19.79
N PRO A 132 7.34 1.79 -19.44
CA PRO A 132 7.54 0.97 -18.25
C PRO A 132 7.13 1.71 -16.99
N ASP A 133 6.45 1.01 -16.10
CA ASP A 133 6.13 1.55 -14.78
C ASP A 133 7.29 1.27 -13.83
N LEU A 134 7.92 2.34 -13.35
CA LEU A 134 9.05 2.28 -12.41
C LEU A 134 8.59 2.23 -10.95
N TRP A 135 7.28 2.32 -10.68
CA TRP A 135 6.75 2.26 -9.33
C TRP A 135 6.94 0.85 -8.75
N SER A 136 7.63 0.75 -7.61
CA SER A 136 7.95 -0.52 -6.94
C SER A 136 7.11 -0.79 -5.70
N GLY A 137 6.35 0.21 -5.22
CA GLY A 137 5.51 0.11 -4.02
C GLY A 137 4.10 -0.37 -4.30
N LYS A 138 3.29 -0.43 -3.25
CA LYS A 138 1.84 -0.63 -3.39
C LYS A 138 1.23 0.50 -4.19
N ARG A 139 0.18 0.21 -4.96
CA ARG A 139 -0.52 1.23 -5.76
C ARG A 139 -1.63 1.95 -5.00
N TYR A 140 -1.97 1.45 -3.82
CA TYR A 140 -3.04 1.95 -2.97
C TYR A 140 -2.56 2.15 -1.55
N TYR A 141 -2.88 3.30 -0.97
CA TYR A 141 -2.62 3.65 0.43
C TYR A 141 -3.83 4.37 1.02
N ALA A 142 -4.13 4.08 2.28
CA ALA A 142 -5.13 4.78 3.07
C ALA A 142 -4.46 5.48 4.25
N PHE A 143 -4.76 6.75 4.44
CA PHE A 143 -4.30 7.56 5.56
C PHE A 143 -5.48 8.03 6.38
N SER A 144 -5.33 8.07 7.68
CA SER A 144 -6.35 8.56 8.60
C SER A 144 -5.70 9.35 9.73
N PRO A 145 -6.47 10.10 10.53
CA PRO A 145 -5.94 10.80 11.71
C PRO A 145 -5.27 9.85 12.72
N ARG A 146 -5.58 8.55 12.63
CA ARG A 146 -5.06 7.51 13.52
C ARG A 146 -3.99 6.64 12.87
N SER A 147 -3.63 6.90 11.61
CA SER A 147 -2.58 6.13 10.94
C SER A 147 -1.23 6.31 11.62
N LEU A 148 -0.45 5.24 11.72
CA LEU A 148 0.89 5.28 12.30
C LEU A 148 1.88 6.06 11.45
N THR A 149 1.65 6.09 10.14
CA THR A 149 2.47 6.83 9.19
C THR A 149 1.61 7.86 8.47
N ASP A 150 2.19 9.03 8.23
CA ASP A 150 1.59 10.12 7.46
C ASP A 150 2.11 10.16 6.01
N ARG A 151 2.92 9.17 5.61
CA ARG A 151 3.64 9.23 4.32
C ARG A 151 3.92 7.87 3.72
N VAL A 152 4.08 7.88 2.39
CA VAL A 152 4.71 6.83 1.59
C VAL A 152 6.07 7.32 1.17
N VAL A 153 7.10 6.53 1.38
CA VAL A 153 8.45 6.77 0.86
C VAL A 153 8.74 5.73 -0.20
N PHE A 154 9.37 6.13 -1.28
CA PHE A 154 9.72 5.22 -2.37
C PHE A 154 11.10 5.53 -2.93
N GLU A 155 11.71 4.51 -3.48
CA GLU A 155 12.97 4.58 -4.21
C GLU A 155 12.96 3.55 -5.34
N THR A 156 13.46 3.94 -6.51
CA THR A 156 13.58 3.07 -7.68
C THR A 156 14.75 3.51 -8.56
N SER A 157 15.17 2.64 -9.46
CA SER A 157 16.12 2.97 -10.51
C SER A 157 15.43 2.86 -11.88
N PRO A 158 15.62 3.81 -12.79
CA PRO A 158 15.04 3.71 -14.13
C PRO A 158 15.69 2.61 -14.97
N GLY A 159 16.73 1.93 -14.45
CA GLY A 159 17.51 0.99 -15.24
C GLY A 159 18.43 1.71 -16.22
N GLY A 160 18.89 0.99 -17.25
CA GLY A 160 19.77 1.57 -18.28
C GLY A 160 19.02 2.07 -19.52
N GLY A 161 19.77 2.70 -20.43
CA GLY A 161 19.28 3.11 -21.75
C GLY A 161 18.32 4.28 -21.74
N ALA A 162 17.31 4.24 -22.62
CA ALA A 162 16.37 5.34 -22.85
C ALA A 162 15.59 5.79 -21.60
N HIS A 163 15.39 4.89 -20.63
CA HIS A 163 14.66 5.23 -19.42
C HIS A 163 15.49 6.09 -18.45
N ALA A 164 16.81 5.92 -18.43
CA ALA A 164 17.71 6.73 -17.62
C ALA A 164 17.94 8.13 -18.20
N THR A 165 17.66 8.33 -19.46
CA THR A 165 17.79 9.62 -20.17
C THR A 165 16.43 10.21 -20.56
N ALA A 166 15.35 9.68 -20.03
CA ALA A 166 14.01 10.21 -20.26
C ALA A 166 13.93 11.70 -19.95
N ALA A 167 13.17 12.46 -20.72
CA ALA A 167 13.08 13.90 -20.57
C ALA A 167 12.29 14.32 -19.33
N GLU A 168 11.43 13.47 -18.83
CA GLU A 168 10.72 13.67 -17.57
C GLU A 168 10.42 12.33 -16.88
N TYR A 169 10.16 12.41 -15.57
CA TYR A 169 9.63 11.29 -14.79
C TYR A 169 8.30 11.73 -14.18
N VAL A 170 7.25 10.99 -14.48
CA VAL A 170 5.88 11.35 -14.16
C VAL A 170 5.35 10.43 -13.08
N LEU A 171 5.00 11.00 -11.94
CA LEU A 171 4.27 10.33 -10.87
C LEU A 171 2.78 10.65 -11.03
N GLU A 172 1.99 9.62 -11.33
CA GLU A 172 0.53 9.70 -11.45
C GLU A 172 -0.13 9.04 -10.24
N MET A 173 -1.26 9.60 -9.83
CA MET A 173 -2.06 9.09 -8.73
C MET A 173 -3.50 9.58 -8.80
N GLN A 174 -4.39 8.85 -8.15
CA GLN A 174 -5.77 9.23 -7.89
C GLN A 174 -5.95 9.51 -6.40
N ILE A 175 -6.50 10.67 -6.05
CA ILE A 175 -6.73 11.09 -4.66
C ILE A 175 -8.22 11.11 -4.37
N TRP A 176 -8.58 10.65 -3.14
CA TRP A 176 -9.95 10.65 -2.64
C TRP A 176 -9.98 11.00 -1.16
N GLY A 177 -10.96 11.79 -0.76
CA GLY A 177 -11.27 12.10 0.63
C GLY A 177 -10.52 13.28 1.22
N LEU A 178 -9.79 14.09 0.42
CA LEU A 178 -9.24 15.35 0.88
C LEU A 178 -10.34 16.35 1.19
N GLN A 179 -10.20 17.04 2.31
CA GLN A 179 -11.10 18.12 2.73
C GLN A 179 -10.35 19.46 2.74
N PRO A 180 -10.37 20.23 1.64
CA PRO A 180 -9.62 21.48 1.53
C PRO A 180 -9.98 22.50 2.61
N ALA A 181 -11.26 22.51 3.05
CA ALA A 181 -11.73 23.39 4.14
C ALA A 181 -11.04 23.11 5.48
N ALA A 182 -10.50 21.92 5.70
CA ALA A 182 -9.74 21.54 6.89
C ALA A 182 -8.22 21.74 6.73
N ASN A 183 -7.76 22.42 5.68
CA ASN A 183 -6.33 22.55 5.30
C ASN A 183 -5.62 21.21 5.04
N GLU A 184 -6.36 20.17 4.71
CA GLU A 184 -5.80 18.91 4.30
C GLU A 184 -5.11 19.04 2.95
N ARG A 185 -3.95 18.43 2.84
CA ARG A 185 -3.17 18.43 1.59
C ARG A 185 -2.20 17.27 1.55
N ILE A 186 -1.79 16.92 0.36
CA ILE A 186 -0.70 15.96 0.14
C ILE A 186 0.51 16.73 -0.39
N VAL A 187 1.63 16.63 0.31
CA VAL A 187 2.92 17.14 -0.16
C VAL A 187 3.64 16.02 -0.87
N VAL A 188 3.98 16.27 -2.13
CA VAL A 188 4.76 15.35 -2.97
C VAL A 188 6.17 15.89 -3.10
N SER A 189 7.17 15.05 -2.88
CA SER A 189 8.55 15.34 -3.23
C SER A 189 9.09 14.24 -4.14
N LEU A 190 9.50 14.61 -5.33
CA LEU A 190 10.11 13.73 -6.32
C LEU A 190 11.52 14.22 -6.59
N ARG A 191 12.50 13.30 -6.53
CA ARG A 191 13.92 13.60 -6.69
C ARG A 191 14.57 12.59 -7.61
N ALA A 192 15.60 13.04 -8.34
CA ALA A 192 16.41 12.17 -9.16
C ALA A 192 17.90 12.52 -9.02
N ASP A 193 18.71 11.53 -8.67
CA ASP A 193 20.16 11.66 -8.67
C ASP A 193 20.69 11.35 -10.07
N VAL A 194 21.51 12.24 -10.61
CA VAL A 194 22.12 12.12 -11.93
C VAL A 194 23.62 11.84 -11.84
N GLU A 195 24.23 11.38 -12.93
CA GLU A 195 25.63 10.93 -12.96
C GLU A 195 26.67 11.99 -12.52
N ASN A 196 26.39 13.26 -12.73
CA ASN A 196 27.28 14.37 -12.36
C ASN A 196 27.21 14.72 -10.85
N ASP A 197 26.69 13.82 -10.00
CA ASP A 197 26.50 13.98 -8.58
C ASP A 197 25.56 15.13 -8.17
N SER A 198 24.75 15.63 -9.11
CA SER A 198 23.68 16.56 -8.79
C SER A 198 22.35 15.85 -8.58
N THR A 199 21.41 16.53 -7.93
CA THR A 199 20.06 16.03 -7.66
C THR A 199 19.03 16.99 -8.23
N LEU A 200 18.16 16.48 -9.08
CA LEU A 200 16.95 17.17 -9.52
C LEU A 200 15.90 17.06 -8.43
N ILE A 201 15.19 18.14 -8.13
CA ILE A 201 14.21 18.18 -7.04
C ILE A 201 12.94 18.87 -7.52
N LEU A 202 11.80 18.18 -7.36
CA LEU A 202 10.48 18.73 -7.49
C LEU A 202 9.74 18.61 -6.16
N ARG A 203 8.98 19.64 -5.81
CA ARG A 203 8.01 19.61 -4.71
C ARG A 203 6.70 20.19 -5.20
N ASP A 204 5.63 19.51 -4.88
CA ASP A 204 4.27 19.91 -5.24
C ASP A 204 3.32 19.69 -4.07
N THR A 205 2.16 20.35 -4.11
CA THR A 205 1.15 20.28 -3.06
C THR A 205 -0.22 20.10 -3.69
N ILE A 206 -0.82 18.95 -3.41
CA ILE A 206 -2.15 18.56 -3.89
C ILE A 206 -3.17 18.93 -2.82
N THR A 207 -4.21 19.67 -3.20
CA THR A 207 -5.25 20.17 -2.30
C THR A 207 -6.66 19.77 -2.69
N ALA A 208 -6.82 18.95 -3.71
CA ALA A 208 -8.13 18.51 -4.21
C ALA A 208 -8.13 17.02 -4.56
N ASP A 209 -9.30 16.41 -4.48
CA ASP A 209 -9.54 15.06 -4.99
C ASP A 209 -9.44 15.02 -6.52
N GLY A 210 -9.19 13.85 -7.06
CA GLY A 210 -9.12 13.61 -8.49
C GLY A 210 -7.80 13.01 -8.96
N PRO A 211 -7.61 12.90 -10.27
CA PRO A 211 -6.36 12.47 -10.88
C PRO A 211 -5.32 13.57 -10.79
N HIS A 212 -4.10 13.20 -10.38
CA HIS A 212 -2.97 14.13 -10.29
C HIS A 212 -1.75 13.57 -11.02
N ARG A 213 -1.02 14.48 -11.65
CA ARG A 213 0.21 14.22 -12.39
C ARG A 213 1.29 15.17 -11.91
N VAL A 214 2.40 14.63 -11.41
CA VAL A 214 3.56 15.37 -10.92
C VAL A 214 4.77 14.97 -11.77
N ALA A 215 5.34 15.90 -12.55
CA ALA A 215 6.38 15.61 -13.52
C ALA A 215 7.72 16.27 -13.15
N LEU A 216 8.73 15.46 -12.87
CA LEU A 216 10.11 15.91 -12.66
C LEU A 216 10.81 15.99 -14.03
N ILE A 217 11.12 17.19 -14.46
CA ILE A 217 11.83 17.44 -15.71
C ILE A 217 13.30 17.07 -15.57
N ASN A 218 13.81 16.29 -16.51
CA ASN A 218 15.22 15.92 -16.63
C ASN A 218 15.82 16.67 -17.83
N PRO A 219 16.70 17.67 -17.62
CA PRO A 219 17.37 18.36 -18.69
C PRO A 219 18.15 17.42 -19.61
N PRO A 220 18.22 17.70 -20.92
CA PRO A 220 18.97 16.89 -21.87
C PRO A 220 20.43 16.69 -21.45
N GLY A 221 20.93 15.48 -21.68
CA GLY A 221 22.30 15.11 -21.36
C GLY A 221 22.51 14.56 -19.96
N ASN A 222 21.50 14.56 -19.11
CA ASN A 222 21.56 13.92 -17.81
C ASN A 222 21.22 12.42 -17.90
N TYR A 223 21.95 11.61 -17.17
CA TYR A 223 21.69 10.20 -16.95
C TYR A 223 21.25 9.99 -15.50
N VAL A 224 19.99 9.60 -15.29
CA VAL A 224 19.39 9.38 -13.97
C VAL A 224 19.77 7.99 -13.45
N ARG A 225 20.39 7.95 -12.28
CA ARG A 225 20.78 6.72 -11.59
C ARG A 225 19.71 6.21 -10.65
N ARG A 226 19.03 7.14 -9.96
CA ARG A 226 18.07 6.83 -8.91
C ARG A 226 16.96 7.87 -8.87
N ILE A 227 15.74 7.40 -8.66
CA ILE A 227 14.57 8.24 -8.43
C ILE A 227 14.01 7.87 -7.05
N TYR A 228 13.73 8.88 -6.23
CA TYR A 228 13.19 8.67 -4.90
C TYR A 228 12.34 9.84 -4.44
N GLY A 229 11.56 9.60 -3.41
CA GLY A 229 10.70 10.66 -2.92
C GLY A 229 9.71 10.21 -1.86
N TYR A 230 8.73 11.06 -1.63
CA TYR A 230 7.65 10.76 -0.72
C TYR A 230 6.36 11.48 -1.11
N LEU A 231 5.25 10.87 -0.69
CA LEU A 231 3.94 11.52 -0.58
C LEU A 231 3.62 11.63 0.91
N ARG A 232 3.29 12.81 1.39
CA ARG A 232 2.94 13.03 2.79
C ARG A 232 1.57 13.69 2.90
N VAL A 233 0.65 13.05 3.62
CA VAL A 233 -0.67 13.60 3.94
C VAL A 233 -0.54 14.49 5.18
N ILE A 234 -0.96 15.75 5.06
CA ILE A 234 -0.88 16.74 6.12
C ILE A 234 -2.26 16.94 6.74
N ALA A 235 -2.33 16.80 8.07
CA ALA A 235 -3.50 17.08 8.89
C ALA A 235 -4.80 16.37 8.41
N PRO A 236 -4.80 15.05 8.14
CA PRO A 236 -6.03 14.37 7.72
C PRO A 236 -7.07 14.44 8.86
N SER A 237 -8.25 14.96 8.57
CA SER A 237 -9.40 14.96 9.50
C SER A 237 -10.29 13.73 9.30
N SER A 238 -10.20 13.11 8.12
CA SER A 238 -10.89 11.90 7.72
C SER A 238 -9.93 10.92 7.03
N LYS A 239 -10.44 9.84 6.44
CA LYS A 239 -9.62 8.96 5.61
C LYS A 239 -9.34 9.61 4.26
N VAL A 240 -8.06 9.67 3.93
CA VAL A 240 -7.55 10.08 2.61
C VAL A 240 -6.97 8.85 1.93
N TYR A 241 -7.35 8.65 0.69
CA TYR A 241 -6.89 7.53 -0.12
C TYR A 241 -6.01 8.04 -1.26
N VAL A 242 -4.90 7.37 -1.46
CA VAL A 242 -4.02 7.55 -2.62
C VAL A 242 -4.01 6.26 -3.39
N ASP A 243 -4.44 6.28 -4.63
CA ASP A 243 -4.65 5.10 -5.45
C ASP A 243 -4.00 5.24 -6.83
N SER A 244 -3.88 4.14 -7.55
CA SER A 244 -3.36 4.07 -8.91
C SER A 244 -1.96 4.68 -9.06
N LEU A 245 -1.14 4.61 -8.01
CA LEU A 245 0.23 5.11 -8.02
C LEU A 245 1.04 4.47 -9.15
N ARG A 246 1.63 5.32 -9.99
CA ARG A 246 2.42 4.92 -11.14
C ARG A 246 3.55 5.92 -11.35
N LEU A 247 4.72 5.44 -11.69
CA LEU A 247 5.88 6.27 -12.03
C LEU A 247 6.42 5.86 -13.40
N THR A 248 6.32 6.74 -14.37
CA THR A 248 6.71 6.44 -15.74
C THR A 248 7.76 7.41 -16.28
N PRO A 249 8.76 6.94 -17.05
CA PRO A 249 9.58 7.83 -17.86
C PRO A 249 8.73 8.37 -19.02
N GLY A 250 8.73 9.68 -19.19
CA GLY A 250 8.03 10.36 -20.28
C GLY A 250 8.97 10.71 -21.44
N GLU A 251 8.45 10.68 -22.66
CA GLU A 251 9.13 11.24 -23.79
C GLU A 251 9.02 12.77 -23.77
N SER A 252 10.05 13.48 -24.24
CA SER A 252 9.95 14.91 -24.45
C SER A 252 8.82 15.17 -25.46
N VAL A 253 7.78 15.89 -25.04
CA VAL A 253 6.86 16.51 -25.99
C VAL A 253 7.70 17.53 -26.76
N SER A 254 8.05 17.22 -28.01
CA SER A 254 8.70 18.17 -28.89
C SER A 254 7.80 19.39 -28.98
N VAL A 255 8.33 20.57 -28.72
CA VAL A 255 7.61 21.85 -28.82
C VAL A 255 7.02 22.08 -30.22
N ASP A 256 7.46 21.34 -31.23
CA ASP A 256 6.96 21.32 -32.58
C ASP A 256 5.53 20.75 -32.78
N GLN A 257 4.91 20.19 -31.76
CA GLN A 257 3.51 19.73 -31.80
C GLN A 257 2.51 20.72 -31.17
N LEU A 258 2.95 21.88 -30.73
CA LEU A 258 2.07 23.00 -30.44
C LEU A 258 1.60 23.58 -31.79
N GLU A 259 0.29 23.55 -32.02
CA GLU A 259 -0.41 24.01 -33.22
C GLU A 259 0.25 25.24 -33.89
N PRO A 260 0.34 25.25 -35.21
CA PRO A 260 0.82 26.43 -35.91
C PRO A 260 -0.07 27.64 -35.53
N PRO A 261 0.50 28.85 -35.43
CA PRO A 261 -0.28 30.04 -35.10
C PRO A 261 -1.42 30.20 -36.12
N LEU A 262 -2.64 30.43 -35.62
CA LEU A 262 -3.81 30.71 -36.42
C LEU A 262 -3.47 31.78 -37.47
N PRO A 263 -3.86 31.61 -38.74
CA PRO A 263 -3.64 32.62 -39.77
C PRO A 263 -4.30 33.94 -39.38
N PRO A 264 -3.71 35.08 -39.71
CA PRO A 264 -4.30 36.39 -39.39
C PRO A 264 -5.69 36.47 -40.03
N LEU A 265 -6.66 36.93 -39.23
CA LEU A 265 -8.00 37.26 -39.72
C LEU A 265 -7.90 38.41 -40.73
N GLU A 266 -8.26 38.14 -42.00
CA GLU A 266 -8.48 39.19 -43.00
C GLU A 266 -9.80 39.93 -42.74
#